data_0fe050b557a1342f2b0e6a1662080a50
#
_entry.id   0fe050b557a1342f2b0e6a1662080a50
#
_cell.length_a   1.000
_cell.length_b   1.000
_cell.length_c   1.000
_cell.angle_alpha   90.00
_cell.angle_beta   90.00
_cell.angle_gamma   90.00
#
_symmetry.space_group_name_H-M   'P 1'
#
loop_
_entity.id
_entity.type
_entity.pdbx_description
1 polymer ?
#
loop_
_entity_poly.entity_id
_entity_poly.type
_entity_poly.pdbx_seq_one_letter_code
_entity_poly.pdbx_strand_id
1 'polypeptide(L)'
;MIIIGERINGMFRDIANAIRERDPRAVIEWAQKQEAMGAGYLDLNVGPAVADRVSAMKWLVEVTQEASKLPLCLDSTDYDAIEAGLELCKQPAMINSVPAIQEKMDRVFALASKYNAEVIGLAMNE
;
A
#
# COMPACT_ATOMS: atom_id res chain seq x y z
N MET A 1 18.39 4.26 8.81
CA MET A 1 17.37 3.18 8.81
C MET A 1 16.03 3.79 8.40
N ILE A 2 15.31 3.15 7.47
CA ILE A 2 13.98 3.57 7.04
C ILE A 2 12.95 2.67 7.74
N ILE A 3 11.96 3.28 8.38
CA ILE A 3 10.88 2.55 9.07
C ILE A 3 9.63 2.63 8.20
N ILE A 4 9.02 1.48 7.93
CA ILE A 4 7.74 1.37 7.21
C ILE A 4 6.66 1.08 8.25
N GLY A 5 5.68 1.97 8.37
CA GLY A 5 4.54 1.79 9.26
C GLY A 5 3.49 0.91 8.60
N GLU A 6 3.16 -0.24 9.20
CA GLU A 6 2.29 -1.28 8.62
C GLU A 6 0.90 -1.37 9.26
N ARG A 7 0.48 -0.35 10.00
CA ARG A 7 -0.78 -0.43 10.77
C ARG A 7 -2.03 -0.23 9.92
N ILE A 8 -1.92 0.39 8.74
CA ILE A 8 -3.05 0.58 7.82
C ILE A 8 -3.23 -0.71 7.00
N ASN A 9 -3.76 -1.72 7.65
CA ASN A 9 -3.90 -3.07 7.12
C ASN A 9 -5.30 -3.62 7.45
N GLY A 10 -6.00 -4.09 6.43
CA GLY A 10 -7.34 -4.67 6.54
C GLY A 10 -7.44 -5.97 7.34
N MET A 11 -6.32 -6.51 7.83
CA MET A 11 -6.32 -7.56 8.85
C MET A 11 -6.75 -7.03 10.22
N PHE A 12 -6.57 -5.75 10.49
CA PHE A 12 -7.06 -5.11 11.70
C PHE A 12 -8.51 -4.68 11.53
N ARG A 13 -9.32 -4.96 12.54
CA ARG A 13 -10.78 -4.78 12.49
C ARG A 13 -11.22 -3.34 12.20
N ASP A 14 -10.55 -2.36 12.78
CA ASP A 14 -10.84 -0.94 12.57
C ASP A 14 -10.59 -0.51 11.11
N ILE A 15 -9.47 -0.95 10.54
CA ILE A 15 -9.14 -0.67 9.13
C ILE A 15 -10.07 -1.45 8.18
N ALA A 16 -10.35 -2.73 8.47
CA ALA A 16 -11.29 -3.52 7.67
C ALA A 16 -12.68 -2.85 7.63
N ASN A 17 -13.17 -2.36 8.76
CA ASN A 17 -14.42 -1.62 8.83
C ASN A 17 -14.35 -0.29 8.06
N ALA A 18 -13.28 0.47 8.23
CA ALA A 18 -13.05 1.71 7.51
C ALA A 18 -13.11 1.52 5.99
N ILE A 19 -12.46 0.49 5.48
CA ILE A 19 -12.46 0.16 4.04
C ILE A 19 -13.87 -0.22 3.58
N ARG A 20 -14.57 -1.08 4.32
CA ARG A 20 -15.91 -1.54 3.96
C ARG A 20 -16.94 -0.39 3.93
N GLU A 21 -16.91 0.45 4.95
CA GLU A 21 -17.85 1.57 5.10
C GLU A 21 -17.41 2.85 4.37
N ARG A 22 -16.19 2.86 3.80
CA ARG A 22 -15.55 4.08 3.26
C ARG A 22 -15.49 5.21 4.28
N ASP A 23 -15.26 4.86 5.55
CA ASP A 23 -15.11 5.80 6.65
C ASP A 23 -13.60 6.11 6.86
N PRO A 24 -13.14 7.33 6.59
CA PRO A 24 -11.72 7.65 6.59
C PRO A 24 -11.09 7.79 7.99
N ARG A 25 -11.90 7.89 9.04
CA ARG A 25 -11.42 8.28 10.39
C ARG A 25 -10.28 7.44 10.93
N ALA A 26 -10.43 6.10 10.88
CA ALA A 26 -9.39 5.20 11.39
C ALA A 26 -8.11 5.25 10.54
N VAL A 27 -8.23 5.40 9.22
CA VAL A 27 -7.08 5.51 8.31
C VAL A 27 -6.32 6.81 8.58
N ILE A 28 -7.02 7.93 8.71
CA ILE A 28 -6.44 9.24 9.03
C ILE A 28 -5.69 9.18 10.37
N GLU A 29 -6.34 8.64 11.40
CA GLU A 29 -5.74 8.52 12.73
C GLU A 29 -4.42 7.74 12.69
N TRP A 30 -4.41 6.57 12.04
CA TRP A 30 -3.20 5.75 11.98
C TRP A 30 -2.13 6.31 11.05
N ALA A 31 -2.49 6.98 9.97
CA ALA A 31 -1.53 7.68 9.13
C ALA A 31 -0.77 8.74 9.92
N GLN A 32 -1.50 9.59 10.64
CA GLN A 32 -0.90 10.66 11.46
C GLN A 32 -0.09 10.11 12.64
N LYS A 33 -0.57 9.07 13.32
CA LYS A 33 0.16 8.46 14.43
C LYS A 33 1.49 7.84 13.97
N GLN A 34 1.50 7.08 12.88
CA GLN A 34 2.71 6.47 12.37
C GLN A 34 3.72 7.51 11.88
N GLU A 35 3.27 8.58 11.23
CA GLU A 35 4.12 9.71 10.85
C GLU A 35 4.74 10.38 12.09
N ALA A 36 3.95 10.66 13.11
CA ALA A 36 4.41 11.27 14.36
C ALA A 36 5.41 10.37 15.12
N MET A 37 5.30 9.05 14.97
CA MET A 37 6.22 8.07 15.56
C MET A 37 7.51 7.84 14.75
N GLY A 38 7.69 8.52 13.63
CA GLY A 38 8.93 8.49 12.86
C GLY A 38 8.95 7.50 11.70
N ALA A 39 7.79 7.04 11.23
CA ALA A 39 7.73 6.26 9.99
C ALA A 39 8.26 7.08 8.81
N GLY A 40 8.97 6.43 7.89
CA GLY A 40 9.43 7.01 6.63
C GLY A 40 8.52 6.69 5.45
N TYR A 41 7.76 5.60 5.56
CA TYR A 41 6.73 5.15 4.62
C TYR A 41 5.50 4.69 5.38
N LEU A 42 4.34 4.76 4.73
CA LEU A 42 3.10 4.13 5.21
C LEU A 42 2.73 2.98 4.28
N ASP A 43 2.71 1.77 4.83
CA ASP A 43 2.26 0.57 4.11
C ASP A 43 0.74 0.51 4.11
N LEU A 44 0.17 0.25 2.94
CA LEU A 44 -1.27 0.14 2.72
C LEU A 44 -1.63 -1.25 2.23
N ASN A 45 -2.40 -1.97 3.03
CA ASN A 45 -2.91 -3.30 2.71
C ASN A 45 -4.42 -3.35 2.89
N VAL A 46 -5.16 -3.66 1.83
CA VAL A 46 -6.63 -3.72 1.87
C VAL A 46 -7.18 -4.92 2.65
N GLY A 47 -6.33 -5.91 2.93
CA GLY A 47 -6.72 -7.13 3.62
C GLY A 47 -7.40 -8.18 2.72
N PRO A 48 -7.67 -9.37 3.27
CA PRO A 48 -8.16 -10.51 2.49
C PRO A 48 -9.68 -10.45 2.19
N ALA A 49 -10.44 -9.72 3.00
CA ALA A 49 -11.91 -9.75 2.98
C ALA A 49 -12.55 -8.75 2.00
N VAL A 50 -11.78 -8.15 1.11
CA VAL A 50 -12.26 -7.13 0.17
C VAL A 50 -12.49 -7.76 -1.20
N ALA A 51 -13.73 -7.63 -1.72
CA ALA A 51 -14.09 -8.16 -3.04
C ALA A 51 -13.50 -7.32 -4.17
N ASP A 52 -13.56 -6.00 -4.08
CA ASP A 52 -12.99 -5.07 -5.06
C ASP A 52 -11.72 -4.43 -4.49
N ARG A 53 -10.59 -5.12 -4.70
CA ARG A 53 -9.28 -4.68 -4.21
C ARG A 53 -8.78 -3.43 -4.91
N VAL A 54 -9.10 -3.26 -6.18
CA VAL A 54 -8.70 -2.08 -6.97
C VAL A 54 -9.36 -0.82 -6.38
N SER A 55 -10.68 -0.83 -6.23
CA SER A 55 -11.42 0.30 -5.63
C SER A 55 -10.96 0.59 -4.19
N ALA A 56 -10.74 -0.45 -3.40
CA ALA A 56 -10.29 -0.30 -2.02
C ALA A 56 -8.88 0.30 -1.92
N MET A 57 -7.94 -0.13 -2.76
CA MET A 57 -6.59 0.42 -2.78
C MET A 57 -6.59 1.89 -3.21
N LYS A 58 -7.35 2.24 -4.25
CA LYS A 58 -7.49 3.64 -4.68
C LYS A 58 -7.98 4.52 -3.53
N TRP A 59 -9.02 4.09 -2.84
CA TRP A 59 -9.57 4.81 -1.69
C TRP A 59 -8.56 4.95 -0.55
N LEU A 60 -7.82 3.88 -0.19
CA LEU A 60 -6.77 3.95 0.84
C LEU A 60 -5.67 4.94 0.48
N VAL A 61 -5.21 4.92 -0.77
CA VAL A 61 -4.18 5.85 -1.25
C VAL A 61 -4.67 7.30 -1.12
N GLU A 62 -5.86 7.60 -1.61
CA GLU A 62 -6.43 8.96 -1.56
C GLU A 62 -6.55 9.45 -0.13
N VAL A 63 -7.18 8.69 0.76
CA VAL A 63 -7.38 9.07 2.17
C VAL A 63 -6.05 9.24 2.90
N THR A 64 -5.11 8.33 2.69
CA THR A 64 -3.81 8.38 3.37
C THR A 64 -3.00 9.60 2.94
N GLN A 65 -2.99 9.93 1.64
CA GLN A 65 -2.28 11.09 1.11
C GLN A 65 -2.87 12.43 1.55
N GLU A 66 -4.15 12.48 1.88
CA GLU A 66 -4.77 13.67 2.49
C GLU A 66 -4.35 13.85 3.95
N ALA A 67 -4.06 12.76 4.65
CA ALA A 67 -3.74 12.75 6.08
C ALA A 67 -2.25 12.87 6.39
N SER A 68 -1.36 12.46 5.46
CA SER A 68 0.09 12.39 5.65
C SER A 68 0.82 12.76 4.37
N LYS A 69 2.02 13.31 4.52
CA LYS A 69 2.94 13.62 3.41
C LYS A 69 3.96 12.52 3.13
N LEU A 70 3.92 11.44 3.91
CA LEU A 70 4.85 10.33 3.73
C LEU A 70 4.60 9.59 2.41
N PRO A 71 5.67 9.08 1.77
CA PRO A 71 5.52 8.19 0.65
C PRO A 71 4.86 6.87 1.07
N LEU A 72 4.20 6.22 0.14
CA LEU A 72 3.40 5.02 0.39
C LEU A 72 4.13 3.76 -0.04
N CYS A 73 3.88 2.67 0.68
CA CYS A 73 4.25 1.33 0.32
C CYS A 73 2.95 0.55 0.04
N LEU A 74 2.76 0.08 -1.18
CA LEU A 74 1.53 -0.62 -1.57
C LEU A 74 1.73 -2.11 -1.42
N ASP A 75 1.01 -2.72 -0.49
CA ASP A 75 1.12 -4.13 -0.14
C ASP A 75 -0.09 -4.91 -0.66
N SER A 76 0.13 -5.67 -1.72
CA SER A 76 -0.87 -6.57 -2.30
C SER A 76 -0.23 -7.64 -3.18
N THR A 77 -0.88 -8.79 -3.27
CA THR A 77 -0.60 -9.81 -4.29
C THR A 77 -1.42 -9.60 -5.58
N ASP A 78 -2.34 -8.65 -5.55
CA ASP A 78 -3.13 -8.22 -6.72
C ASP A 78 -2.43 -7.02 -7.39
N TYR A 79 -1.76 -7.30 -8.50
CA TYR A 79 -0.98 -6.28 -9.21
C TYR A 79 -1.83 -5.24 -9.93
N ASP A 80 -3.11 -5.53 -10.21
CA ASP A 80 -4.04 -4.53 -10.74
C ASP A 80 -4.39 -3.50 -9.66
N ALA A 81 -4.55 -3.96 -8.41
CA ALA A 81 -4.71 -3.06 -7.27
C ALA A 81 -3.45 -2.21 -7.00
N ILE A 82 -2.26 -2.82 -7.11
CA ILE A 82 -0.98 -2.09 -7.02
C ILE A 82 -0.92 -0.99 -8.09
N GLU A 83 -1.16 -1.32 -9.35
CA GLU A 83 -1.10 -0.35 -10.45
C GLU A 83 -2.11 0.79 -10.24
N ALA A 84 -3.34 0.46 -9.88
CA ALA A 84 -4.36 1.46 -9.59
C ALA A 84 -3.99 2.41 -8.46
N GLY A 85 -3.31 1.91 -7.43
CA GLY A 85 -2.76 2.73 -6.34
C GLY A 85 -1.59 3.60 -6.80
N LEU A 86 -0.67 3.04 -7.59
CA LEU A 86 0.49 3.78 -8.13
C LEU A 86 0.07 4.98 -8.99
N GLU A 87 -0.99 4.84 -9.79
CA GLU A 87 -1.54 5.92 -10.61
C GLU A 87 -1.96 7.15 -9.79
N LEU A 88 -2.36 6.94 -8.53
CA LEU A 88 -2.83 7.99 -7.63
C LEU A 88 -1.75 8.54 -6.70
N CYS A 89 -0.59 7.88 -6.61
CA CYS A 89 0.51 8.33 -5.76
C CYS A 89 1.09 9.65 -6.25
N LYS A 90 1.13 10.64 -5.36
CA LYS A 90 1.64 11.99 -5.63
C LYS A 90 3.18 12.07 -5.67
N GLN A 91 3.86 11.04 -5.18
CA GLN A 91 5.31 10.90 -5.16
C GLN A 91 5.68 9.43 -5.37
N PRO A 92 6.95 9.11 -5.70
CA PRO A 92 7.38 7.73 -5.89
C PRO A 92 7.04 6.85 -4.69
N ALA A 93 6.40 5.72 -4.97
CA ALA A 93 5.97 4.74 -3.98
C ALA A 93 6.88 3.51 -3.95
N MET A 94 6.63 2.62 -3.01
CA MET A 94 7.27 1.32 -2.90
C MET A 94 6.24 0.22 -3.14
N ILE A 95 6.63 -0.85 -3.84
CA ILE A 95 5.78 -2.03 -4.08
C ILE A 95 6.19 -3.13 -3.09
N ASN A 96 5.28 -3.61 -2.30
CA ASN A 96 5.44 -4.70 -1.35
C ASN A 96 4.56 -5.89 -1.75
N SER A 97 5.09 -6.92 -2.21
CA SER A 97 6.46 -7.29 -2.54
C SER A 97 6.49 -8.17 -3.80
N VAL A 98 7.68 -8.48 -4.29
CA VAL A 98 7.84 -9.42 -5.39
C VAL A 98 8.61 -10.65 -4.91
N PRO A 99 8.05 -11.87 -5.04
CA PRO A 99 8.79 -13.11 -4.79
C PRO A 99 9.75 -13.41 -5.96
N ALA A 100 10.71 -14.33 -5.72
CA ALA A 100 11.68 -14.77 -6.73
C ALA A 100 11.03 -15.71 -7.77
N ILE A 101 9.97 -15.25 -8.43
CA ILE A 101 9.24 -15.93 -9.49
C ILE A 101 9.30 -15.05 -10.74
N GLN A 102 9.88 -15.57 -11.84
CA GLN A 102 10.20 -14.78 -13.03
C GLN A 102 9.01 -13.98 -13.57
N GLU A 103 7.86 -14.61 -13.77
CA GLU A 103 6.66 -13.96 -14.30
C GLU A 103 6.18 -12.79 -13.41
N LYS A 104 6.24 -12.97 -12.09
CA LYS A 104 5.87 -11.92 -11.12
C LYS A 104 6.90 -10.79 -11.11
N MET A 105 8.19 -11.13 -11.17
CA MET A 105 9.26 -10.14 -11.27
C MET A 105 9.12 -9.29 -12.53
N ASP A 106 8.87 -9.91 -13.68
CA ASP A 106 8.71 -9.19 -14.95
C ASP A 106 7.56 -8.17 -14.87
N ARG A 107 6.43 -8.56 -14.29
CA ARG A 107 5.28 -7.69 -14.11
C ARG A 107 5.55 -6.55 -13.11
N VAL A 108 6.11 -6.86 -11.96
CA VAL A 108 6.38 -5.86 -10.91
C VAL A 108 7.45 -4.87 -11.35
N PHE A 109 8.51 -5.33 -12.02
CA PHE A 109 9.57 -4.44 -12.49
C PHE A 109 9.09 -3.54 -13.64
N ALA A 110 8.17 -4.01 -14.48
CA ALA A 110 7.51 -3.16 -15.47
C ALA A 110 6.69 -2.04 -14.80
N LEU A 111 5.94 -2.35 -13.76
CA LEU A 111 5.21 -1.35 -12.97
C LEU A 111 6.15 -0.37 -12.26
N ALA A 112 7.19 -0.88 -11.63
CA ALA A 112 8.19 -0.05 -10.95
C ALA A 112 8.87 0.93 -11.90
N SER A 113 9.22 0.47 -13.10
CA SER A 113 9.80 1.31 -14.15
C SER A 113 8.81 2.38 -14.63
N LYS A 114 7.55 2.00 -14.88
CA LYS A 114 6.51 2.90 -15.38
C LYS A 114 6.18 4.03 -14.39
N TYR A 115 6.15 3.72 -13.10
CA TYR A 115 5.74 4.66 -12.05
C TYR A 115 6.90 5.18 -11.18
N ASN A 116 8.14 4.88 -11.54
CA ASN A 116 9.33 5.22 -10.75
C ASN A 116 9.23 4.76 -9.29
N ALA A 117 8.75 3.53 -9.09
CA ALA A 117 8.58 2.94 -7.77
C ALA A 117 9.79 2.10 -7.34
N GLU A 118 10.04 2.05 -6.04
CA GLU A 118 10.95 1.09 -5.42
C GLU A 118 10.23 -0.26 -5.24
N VAL A 119 10.98 -1.34 -5.05
CA VAL A 119 10.43 -2.69 -4.89
C VAL A 119 11.06 -3.40 -3.71
N ILE A 120 10.25 -4.01 -2.86
CA ILE A 120 10.70 -4.94 -1.83
C ILE A 120 10.79 -6.34 -2.47
N GLY A 121 12.01 -6.86 -2.53
CA GLY A 121 12.26 -8.24 -2.94
C GLY A 121 12.02 -9.22 -1.80
N LEU A 122 11.17 -10.23 -2.03
CA LEU A 122 10.93 -11.30 -1.08
C LEU A 122 11.79 -12.51 -1.46
N ALA A 123 12.75 -12.87 -0.60
CA ALA A 123 13.72 -13.94 -0.87
C ALA A 123 13.09 -15.34 -0.71
N MET A 124 12.00 -15.59 -1.46
CA MET A 124 11.29 -16.86 -1.52
C MET A 124 10.69 -17.04 -2.92
N ASN A 125 10.47 -18.28 -3.30
CA ASN A 125 10.00 -18.67 -4.64
C ASN A 125 8.65 -19.41 -4.66
N GLU A 126 8.01 -19.63 -3.51
CA GLU A 126 6.66 -20.21 -3.37
C GLU A 126 5.92 -19.63 -2.16
#